data_3362b0e459ab6be7642004cdac3d5dcc
#
_entry.id   3362b0e459ab6be7642004cdac3d5dcc
#
_cell.length_a   1.000
_cell.length_b   1.000
_cell.length_c   1.000
_cell.angle_alpha   90.00
_cell.angle_beta   90.00
_cell.angle_gamma   90.00
#
_symmetry.space_group_name_H-M   'P 1'
#
loop_
_entity.id
_entity.type
_entity.pdbx_description
1 polymer ?
#
loop_
_entity_poly.entity_id
_entity_poly.type
_entity_poly.pdbx_seq_one_letter_code
_entity_poly.pdbx_strand_id
1 'polypeptide(L)'
;MSLLSTQDLTVRFGGHVAVNSVTCSFEPGTLTAIVGPNGAGKTTYFNLISGQLRASSGTVSLGGRDLSGLSASQRTRAGLGRAFQLTNLFPRLTVLENVRLAVQATREGDHRRGLNLWSTWSDHKGLLERADEILAAVAMAEKEDELVANLPHGDQRKLEVALLMALEPQVFMFDEPTAGMNAAEAPVILNLIRKLKADKTKTILLVEHKMDVVRELADRIIVLHNGSLVADGDPAEVIASPVVQEAYLGVAAKEAA
;
A
#
# COMPACT_ATOMS: atom_id res chain seq x y z
N MET A 1 -14.20 12.28 -9.62
CA MET A 1 -14.38 10.85 -10.01
C MET A 1 -13.39 10.04 -9.23
N SER A 2 -13.84 8.97 -8.57
CA SER A 2 -12.95 8.08 -7.80
C SER A 2 -11.87 7.46 -8.69
N LEU A 3 -10.65 7.41 -8.20
CA LEU A 3 -9.54 6.77 -8.92
C LEU A 3 -9.61 5.26 -8.79
N LEU A 4 -9.81 4.75 -7.56
CA LEU A 4 -9.96 3.33 -7.27
C LEU A 4 -11.34 3.07 -6.68
N SER A 5 -11.98 1.98 -7.05
CA SER A 5 -13.26 1.56 -6.48
C SER A 5 -13.38 0.05 -6.37
N THR A 6 -14.14 -0.38 -5.38
CA THR A 6 -14.61 -1.76 -5.23
C THR A 6 -16.14 -1.77 -5.23
N GLN A 7 -16.76 -2.77 -5.84
CA GLN A 7 -18.21 -2.94 -5.84
C GLN A 7 -18.56 -4.37 -5.46
N ASP A 8 -19.34 -4.53 -4.39
CA ASP A 8 -19.82 -5.79 -3.83
C ASP A 8 -18.72 -6.84 -3.68
N LEU A 9 -17.48 -6.39 -3.35
CA LEU A 9 -16.31 -7.23 -3.33
C LEU A 9 -16.43 -8.27 -2.21
N THR A 10 -16.39 -9.55 -2.60
CA THR A 10 -16.64 -10.68 -1.70
C THR A 10 -15.60 -11.76 -1.90
N VAL A 11 -15.16 -12.38 -0.81
CA VAL A 11 -14.39 -13.63 -0.85
C VAL A 11 -14.85 -14.61 0.21
N ARG A 12 -14.94 -15.87 -0.19
CA ARG A 12 -15.34 -17.01 0.65
C ARG A 12 -14.24 -18.05 0.65
N PHE A 13 -13.96 -18.61 1.82
CA PHE A 13 -13.06 -19.75 2.00
C PHE A 13 -13.90 -20.91 2.57
N GLY A 14 -14.33 -21.81 1.72
CA GLY A 14 -15.31 -22.83 2.12
C GLY A 14 -16.61 -22.18 2.63
N GLY A 15 -16.97 -22.46 3.87
CA GLY A 15 -18.17 -21.89 4.51
C GLY A 15 -17.96 -20.50 5.14
N HIS A 16 -16.70 -20.02 5.24
CA HIS A 16 -16.39 -18.74 5.88
C HIS A 16 -16.35 -17.61 4.87
N VAL A 17 -17.05 -16.50 5.16
CA VAL A 17 -17.02 -15.27 4.36
C VAL A 17 -16.05 -14.30 5.03
N ALA A 18 -14.85 -14.13 4.45
CA ALA A 18 -13.80 -13.28 5.02
C ALA A 18 -13.93 -11.81 4.61
N VAL A 19 -14.52 -11.52 3.44
CA VAL A 19 -14.94 -10.19 2.99
C VAL A 19 -16.31 -10.34 2.35
N ASN A 20 -17.27 -9.49 2.73
CA ASN A 20 -18.68 -9.61 2.39
C ASN A 20 -19.22 -8.31 1.79
N SER A 21 -19.39 -8.29 0.47
CA SER A 21 -20.02 -7.20 -0.30
C SER A 21 -19.50 -5.80 0.03
N VAL A 22 -18.15 -5.65 0.12
CA VAL A 22 -17.54 -4.36 0.42
C VAL A 22 -17.53 -3.49 -0.82
N THR A 23 -18.27 -2.36 -0.75
CA THR A 23 -18.33 -1.32 -1.78
C THR A 23 -17.72 -0.04 -1.23
N CYS A 24 -16.63 0.42 -1.86
CA CYS A 24 -15.91 1.64 -1.51
C CYS A 24 -15.38 2.34 -2.75
N SER A 25 -15.25 3.67 -2.68
CA SER A 25 -14.55 4.48 -3.67
C SER A 25 -13.42 5.24 -2.98
N PHE A 26 -12.29 5.43 -3.68
CA PHE A 26 -11.11 6.11 -3.16
C PHE A 26 -10.73 7.24 -4.11
N GLU A 27 -10.69 8.45 -3.57
CA GLU A 27 -10.49 9.66 -4.36
C GLU A 27 -8.99 9.99 -4.52
N PRO A 28 -8.59 10.63 -5.64
CA PRO A 28 -7.25 11.19 -5.77
C PRO A 28 -6.93 12.20 -4.68
N GLY A 29 -5.68 12.28 -4.26
CA GLY A 29 -5.21 13.23 -3.26
C GLY A 29 -5.63 12.93 -1.83
N THR A 30 -6.20 11.73 -1.57
CA THR A 30 -6.65 11.34 -0.24
C THR A 30 -5.87 10.14 0.30
N LEU A 31 -5.67 10.13 1.62
CA LEU A 31 -5.23 8.97 2.37
C LEU A 31 -6.42 8.39 3.13
N THR A 32 -6.82 7.17 2.75
CA THR A 32 -7.86 6.41 3.43
C THR A 32 -7.24 5.34 4.31
N ALA A 33 -7.49 5.42 5.62
CA ALA A 33 -7.10 4.36 6.55
C ALA A 33 -8.18 3.27 6.59
N ILE A 34 -7.75 2.02 6.55
CA ILE A 34 -8.59 0.82 6.70
C ILE A 34 -8.30 0.23 8.06
N VAL A 35 -9.25 0.31 8.94
CA VAL A 35 -9.12 -0.08 10.34
C VAL A 35 -10.16 -1.15 10.73
N GLY A 36 -9.98 -1.76 11.89
CA GLY A 36 -10.86 -2.83 12.39
C GLY A 36 -10.09 -3.80 13.29
N PRO A 37 -10.78 -4.61 14.10
CA PRO A 37 -10.15 -5.60 14.97
C PRO A 37 -9.38 -6.66 14.18
N ASN A 38 -8.62 -7.50 14.91
CA ASN A 38 -7.96 -8.65 14.31
C ASN A 38 -9.03 -9.61 13.76
N GLY A 39 -8.79 -10.14 12.56
CA GLY A 39 -9.78 -10.98 11.88
C GLY A 39 -10.91 -10.24 11.18
N ALA A 40 -10.96 -8.90 11.20
CA ALA A 40 -11.99 -8.10 10.54
C ALA A 40 -12.01 -8.19 9.00
N GLY A 41 -10.99 -8.80 8.38
CA GLY A 41 -10.90 -8.93 6.92
C GLY A 41 -10.02 -7.87 6.24
N LYS A 42 -9.34 -6.98 6.97
CA LYS A 42 -8.51 -5.87 6.40
C LYS A 42 -7.48 -6.35 5.39
N THR A 43 -6.58 -7.23 5.80
CA THR A 43 -5.53 -7.80 4.92
C THR A 43 -6.14 -8.59 3.76
N THR A 44 -7.25 -9.30 4.01
CA THR A 44 -7.99 -10.03 2.95
C THR A 44 -8.54 -9.05 1.92
N TYR A 45 -9.15 -7.95 2.34
CA TYR A 45 -9.66 -6.89 1.46
C TYR A 45 -8.52 -6.24 0.65
N PHE A 46 -7.39 -5.96 1.30
CA PHE A 46 -6.18 -5.49 0.61
C PHE A 46 -5.67 -6.49 -0.44
N ASN A 47 -5.69 -7.79 -0.12
CA ASN A 47 -5.29 -8.85 -1.05
C ASN A 47 -6.22 -8.93 -2.26
N LEU A 48 -7.50 -8.68 -2.08
CA LEU A 48 -8.48 -8.61 -3.17
C LEU A 48 -8.23 -7.41 -4.08
N ILE A 49 -7.98 -6.23 -3.51
CA ILE A 49 -7.69 -5.01 -4.28
C ILE A 49 -6.38 -5.16 -5.04
N SER A 50 -5.32 -5.67 -4.40
CA SER A 50 -4.00 -5.83 -5.05
C SER A 50 -3.92 -6.99 -6.05
N GLY A 51 -4.93 -7.88 -6.08
CA GLY A 51 -4.96 -9.04 -6.98
C GLY A 51 -4.11 -10.22 -6.51
N GLN A 52 -3.64 -10.22 -5.27
CA GLN A 52 -2.98 -11.36 -4.64
C GLN A 52 -3.98 -12.46 -4.27
N LEU A 53 -5.22 -12.07 -4.07
CA LEU A 53 -6.34 -12.98 -3.85
C LEU A 53 -7.43 -12.69 -4.89
N ARG A 54 -8.00 -13.75 -5.46
CA ARG A 54 -9.11 -13.63 -6.40
C ARG A 54 -10.42 -13.52 -5.62
N ALA A 55 -11.25 -12.54 -5.98
CA ALA A 55 -12.60 -12.41 -5.42
C ALA A 55 -13.50 -13.58 -5.85
N SER A 56 -14.44 -13.96 -4.97
CA SER A 56 -15.52 -14.86 -5.30
C SER A 56 -16.61 -14.16 -6.12
N SER A 57 -16.84 -12.86 -5.85
CA SER A 57 -17.75 -11.97 -6.61
C SER A 57 -17.39 -10.51 -6.37
N GLY A 58 -18.00 -9.62 -7.15
CA GLY A 58 -17.74 -8.19 -7.11
C GLY A 58 -16.56 -7.78 -8.00
N THR A 59 -16.28 -6.48 -8.06
CA THR A 59 -15.31 -5.91 -8.97
C THR A 59 -14.34 -4.95 -8.27
N VAL A 60 -13.16 -4.79 -8.87
CA VAL A 60 -12.15 -3.77 -8.53
C VAL A 60 -11.89 -2.97 -9.79
N SER A 61 -11.99 -1.64 -9.74
CA SER A 61 -11.76 -0.77 -10.89
C SER A 61 -10.77 0.34 -10.56
N LEU A 62 -9.89 0.68 -11.50
CA LEU A 62 -8.92 1.78 -11.42
C LEU A 62 -9.09 2.70 -12.63
N GLY A 63 -9.39 4.00 -12.41
CA GLY A 63 -9.63 4.96 -13.46
C GLY A 63 -10.75 4.54 -14.43
N GLY A 64 -11.76 3.82 -13.93
CA GLY A 64 -12.87 3.27 -14.74
C GLY A 64 -12.55 1.96 -15.47
N ARG A 65 -11.29 1.46 -15.39
CA ARG A 65 -10.89 0.18 -15.95
C ARG A 65 -11.11 -0.94 -14.94
N ASP A 66 -11.81 -1.99 -15.33
CA ASP A 66 -11.96 -3.20 -14.51
C ASP A 66 -10.63 -3.96 -14.40
N LEU A 67 -10.22 -4.23 -13.16
CA LEU A 67 -9.03 -4.98 -12.81
C LEU A 67 -9.33 -6.39 -12.29
N SER A 68 -10.59 -6.80 -12.18
CA SER A 68 -11.01 -8.00 -11.45
C SER A 68 -10.38 -9.28 -11.99
N GLY A 69 -10.20 -9.38 -13.32
CA GLY A 69 -9.56 -10.50 -13.99
C GLY A 69 -8.03 -10.44 -14.04
N LEU A 70 -7.41 -9.34 -13.60
CA LEU A 70 -5.97 -9.13 -13.72
C LEU A 70 -5.23 -9.74 -12.53
N SER A 71 -4.03 -10.31 -12.82
CA SER A 71 -3.07 -10.74 -11.79
C SER A 71 -2.46 -9.55 -11.04
N ALA A 72 -1.85 -9.78 -9.87
CA ALA A 72 -1.18 -8.74 -9.08
C ALA A 72 -0.15 -7.95 -9.91
N SER A 73 0.69 -8.65 -10.71
CA SER A 73 1.68 -7.98 -11.57
C SER A 73 1.05 -7.11 -12.67
N GLN A 74 -0.10 -7.54 -13.21
CA GLN A 74 -0.84 -6.73 -14.19
C GLN A 74 -1.50 -5.51 -13.53
N ARG A 75 -1.99 -5.63 -12.29
CA ARG A 75 -2.52 -4.50 -11.52
C ARG A 75 -1.42 -3.50 -11.15
N THR A 76 -0.22 -3.99 -10.83
CA THR A 76 0.94 -3.10 -10.59
C THR A 76 1.27 -2.30 -11.85
N ARG A 77 1.31 -2.93 -13.02
CA ARG A 77 1.50 -2.22 -14.31
C ARG A 77 0.34 -1.27 -14.64
N ALA A 78 -0.84 -1.52 -14.12
CA ALA A 78 -1.99 -0.61 -14.27
C ALA A 78 -1.93 0.61 -13.32
N GLY A 79 -0.94 0.68 -12.41
CA GLY A 79 -0.74 1.80 -11.51
C GLY A 79 -1.17 1.55 -10.05
N LEU A 80 -1.34 0.29 -9.64
CA LEU A 80 -1.68 -0.09 -8.26
C LEU A 80 -0.45 -0.69 -7.58
N GLY A 81 0.23 0.05 -6.72
CA GLY A 81 1.42 -0.38 -6.00
C GLY A 81 1.12 -0.79 -4.57
N ARG A 82 1.73 -1.88 -4.10
CA ARG A 82 1.62 -2.36 -2.72
C ARG A 82 2.98 -2.65 -2.11
N ALA A 83 3.22 -2.15 -0.90
CA ALA A 83 4.37 -2.46 -0.06
C ALA A 83 3.99 -3.44 1.07
N PHE A 84 4.99 -4.17 1.59
CA PHE A 84 4.98 -4.92 2.86
C PHE A 84 4.34 -6.30 2.92
N GLN A 85 3.94 -6.94 1.81
CA GLN A 85 3.38 -8.30 1.93
C GLN A 85 4.18 -9.42 1.26
N LEU A 86 5.12 -9.11 0.41
CA LEU A 86 6.12 -10.05 -0.12
C LEU A 86 7.41 -9.26 -0.28
N THR A 87 8.42 -9.62 0.48
CA THR A 87 9.79 -9.13 0.27
C THR A 87 10.29 -9.59 -1.10
N ASN A 88 9.90 -8.85 -2.14
CA ASN A 88 10.42 -9.05 -3.50
C ASN A 88 11.78 -8.37 -3.65
N LEU A 89 12.55 -8.34 -2.56
CA LEU A 89 13.92 -7.86 -2.59
C LEU A 89 14.82 -8.92 -3.20
N PHE A 90 15.76 -8.46 -4.02
CA PHE A 90 16.82 -9.33 -4.54
C PHE A 90 17.97 -9.37 -3.54
N PRO A 91 18.09 -10.41 -2.69
CA PRO A 91 19.01 -10.41 -1.54
C PRO A 91 20.49 -10.43 -1.93
N ARG A 92 20.80 -10.88 -3.16
CA ARG A 92 22.16 -10.94 -3.71
C ARG A 92 22.57 -9.70 -4.47
N LEU A 93 21.69 -8.73 -4.60
CA LEU A 93 21.97 -7.43 -5.20
C LEU A 93 22.15 -6.39 -4.10
N THR A 94 22.83 -5.29 -4.43
CA THR A 94 22.95 -4.15 -3.53
C THR A 94 21.62 -3.40 -3.41
N VAL A 95 21.55 -2.50 -2.44
CA VAL A 95 20.42 -1.59 -2.23
C VAL A 95 20.17 -0.76 -3.50
N LEU A 96 21.22 -0.14 -4.06
CA LEU A 96 21.15 0.66 -5.28
C LEU A 96 20.67 -0.18 -6.48
N GLU A 97 21.21 -1.39 -6.66
CA GLU A 97 20.81 -2.27 -7.76
C GLU A 97 19.32 -2.64 -7.69
N ASN A 98 18.78 -2.91 -6.49
CA ASN A 98 17.36 -3.19 -6.30
C ASN A 98 16.49 -2.00 -6.74
N VAL A 99 16.79 -0.78 -6.27
CA VAL A 99 16.04 0.43 -6.62
C VAL A 99 16.16 0.74 -8.11
N ARG A 100 17.35 0.62 -8.67
CA ARG A 100 17.60 0.83 -10.10
C ARG A 100 16.75 -0.09 -10.98
N LEU A 101 16.66 -1.39 -10.62
CA LEU A 101 15.80 -2.33 -11.35
C LEU A 101 14.33 -1.91 -11.33
N ALA A 102 13.84 -1.40 -10.21
CA ALA A 102 12.48 -0.92 -10.10
C ALA A 102 12.24 0.36 -10.95
N VAL A 103 13.19 1.31 -10.93
CA VAL A 103 13.16 2.51 -11.79
C VAL A 103 13.20 2.12 -13.28
N GLN A 104 14.02 1.14 -13.64
CA GLN A 104 14.11 0.64 -15.03
C GLN A 104 12.78 0.05 -15.49
N ALA A 105 12.10 -0.74 -14.63
CA ALA A 105 10.85 -1.40 -14.96
C ALA A 105 9.71 -0.42 -15.31
N THR A 106 9.73 0.81 -14.81
CA THR A 106 8.75 1.86 -15.17
C THR A 106 9.04 2.51 -16.51
N ARG A 107 10.30 2.66 -16.89
CA ARG A 107 10.70 3.26 -18.17
C ARG A 107 10.60 2.30 -19.35
N GLU A 108 10.74 0.99 -19.14
CA GLU A 108 10.59 -0.04 -20.17
C GLU A 108 9.14 -0.29 -20.61
N GLY A 109 8.15 0.36 -19.97
CA GLY A 109 6.75 0.38 -20.43
C GLY A 109 6.58 0.92 -21.86
N ASP A 110 7.60 1.57 -22.42
CA ASP A 110 7.70 1.94 -23.83
C ASP A 110 8.39 0.81 -24.64
N HIS A 111 7.70 -0.32 -24.77
CA HIS A 111 8.17 -1.56 -25.46
C HIS A 111 8.56 -1.40 -26.94
N ARG A 112 8.70 -0.16 -27.44
CA ARG A 112 9.10 0.14 -28.82
C ARG A 112 10.61 0.39 -29.00
N ARG A 113 11.37 0.52 -27.91
CA ARG A 113 12.83 0.61 -28.01
C ARG A 113 13.41 -0.77 -27.78
N GLY A 114 13.81 -1.42 -28.87
CA GLY A 114 14.42 -2.74 -28.87
C GLY A 114 15.55 -2.83 -27.84
N LEU A 115 15.71 -4.00 -27.24
CA LEU A 115 16.80 -4.34 -26.33
C LEU A 115 18.13 -3.88 -26.93
N ASN A 116 18.67 -2.76 -26.43
CA ASN A 116 19.99 -2.32 -26.80
C ASN A 116 21.01 -3.16 -26.00
N LEU A 117 21.31 -4.35 -26.52
CA LEU A 117 22.20 -5.33 -25.90
C LEU A 117 23.64 -4.82 -25.71
N TRP A 118 23.96 -3.64 -26.22
CA TRP A 118 25.29 -3.03 -26.21
C TRP A 118 25.40 -1.85 -25.22
N SER A 119 24.31 -1.40 -24.57
CA SER A 119 24.40 -0.37 -23.54
C SER A 119 24.67 -1.00 -22.18
N THR A 120 25.71 -0.54 -21.50
CA THR A 120 25.96 -0.90 -20.10
C THR A 120 24.99 -0.12 -19.20
N TRP A 121 24.67 -0.67 -18.05
CA TRP A 121 23.79 0.01 -17.07
C TRP A 121 24.31 1.36 -16.61
N SER A 122 25.64 1.59 -16.64
CA SER A 122 26.29 2.86 -16.33
C SER A 122 25.99 3.98 -17.32
N ASP A 123 25.50 3.65 -18.52
CA ASP A 123 25.20 4.64 -19.56
C ASP A 123 23.87 5.38 -19.33
N HIS A 124 23.11 4.97 -18.32
CA HIS A 124 21.79 5.52 -18.00
C HIS A 124 21.84 6.43 -16.77
N LYS A 125 22.56 7.57 -16.85
CA LYS A 125 22.69 8.55 -15.74
C LYS A 125 21.34 8.87 -15.06
N GLY A 126 20.29 9.12 -15.83
CA GLY A 126 18.98 9.44 -15.27
C GLY A 126 18.28 8.30 -14.51
N LEU A 127 18.73 7.02 -14.63
CA LEU A 127 18.25 5.93 -13.78
C LEU A 127 18.95 5.95 -12.43
N LEU A 128 20.26 6.23 -12.42
CA LEU A 128 21.04 6.31 -11.19
C LEU A 128 20.61 7.53 -10.37
N GLU A 129 20.55 8.72 -10.99
CA GLU A 129 20.08 9.95 -10.34
C GLU A 129 18.70 9.74 -9.66
N ARG A 130 17.77 9.06 -10.36
CA ARG A 130 16.45 8.76 -9.79
C ARG A 130 16.52 7.76 -8.64
N ALA A 131 17.38 6.75 -8.73
CA ALA A 131 17.59 5.79 -7.65
C ALA A 131 18.19 6.47 -6.41
N ASP A 132 19.20 7.36 -6.59
CA ASP A 132 19.83 8.12 -5.52
C ASP A 132 18.84 9.04 -4.81
N GLU A 133 18.00 9.77 -5.57
CA GLU A 133 16.91 10.58 -5.00
C GLU A 133 15.97 9.76 -4.11
N ILE A 134 15.58 8.56 -4.58
CA ILE A 134 14.70 7.67 -3.84
C ILE A 134 15.40 7.15 -2.58
N LEU A 135 16.67 6.73 -2.68
CA LEU A 135 17.45 6.25 -1.53
C LEU A 135 17.64 7.35 -0.48
N ALA A 136 17.91 8.57 -0.92
CA ALA A 136 17.98 9.72 -0.02
C ALA A 136 16.63 9.99 0.69
N ALA A 137 15.50 9.85 -0.03
CA ALA A 137 14.18 10.07 0.53
C ALA A 137 13.81 9.08 1.63
N VAL A 138 14.30 7.81 1.54
CA VAL A 138 14.08 6.75 2.54
C VAL A 138 15.21 6.66 3.58
N ALA A 139 16.17 7.60 3.58
CA ALA A 139 17.35 7.63 4.45
C ALA A 139 18.20 6.32 4.34
N MET A 140 18.51 5.93 3.11
CA MET A 140 19.35 4.77 2.80
C MET A 140 20.53 5.06 1.85
N ALA A 141 20.80 6.32 1.54
CA ALA A 141 21.90 6.68 0.64
C ALA A 141 23.27 6.14 1.09
N GLU A 142 23.55 6.16 2.40
CA GLU A 142 24.82 5.65 2.95
C GLU A 142 24.96 4.10 2.87
N LYS A 143 23.88 3.40 2.49
CA LYS A 143 23.81 1.92 2.40
C LYS A 143 23.66 1.42 0.98
N GLU A 144 23.86 2.27 -0.01
CA GLU A 144 23.61 1.96 -1.42
C GLU A 144 24.38 0.74 -1.93
N ASP A 145 25.61 0.54 -1.45
CA ASP A 145 26.51 -0.55 -1.80
C ASP A 145 26.32 -1.82 -0.93
N GLU A 146 25.52 -1.74 0.14
CA GLU A 146 25.29 -2.91 0.99
C GLU A 146 24.42 -3.97 0.27
N LEU A 147 24.78 -5.24 0.44
CA LEU A 147 23.92 -6.35 -0.02
C LEU A 147 22.64 -6.39 0.81
N VAL A 148 21.51 -6.51 0.14
CA VAL A 148 20.19 -6.54 0.79
C VAL A 148 20.08 -7.69 1.81
N ALA A 149 20.76 -8.82 1.58
CA ALA A 149 20.80 -9.93 2.53
C ALA A 149 21.36 -9.56 3.91
N ASN A 150 22.19 -8.50 3.99
CA ASN A 150 22.84 -8.05 5.22
C ASN A 150 22.05 -6.96 5.95
N LEU A 151 20.99 -6.44 5.35
CA LEU A 151 20.21 -5.35 5.94
C LEU A 151 19.40 -5.81 7.15
N PRO A 152 19.38 -5.02 8.24
CA PRO A 152 18.40 -5.18 9.31
C PRO A 152 16.96 -5.08 8.78
N HIS A 153 16.02 -5.66 9.51
CA HIS A 153 14.61 -5.72 9.10
C HIS A 153 14.00 -4.32 8.82
N GLY A 154 14.30 -3.33 9.65
CA GLY A 154 13.84 -1.94 9.45
C GLY A 154 14.33 -1.34 8.13
N ASP A 155 15.60 -1.59 7.74
CA ASP A 155 16.14 -1.11 6.48
C ASP A 155 15.58 -1.87 5.26
N GLN A 156 15.28 -3.17 5.41
CA GLN A 156 14.55 -3.90 4.38
C GLN A 156 13.17 -3.28 4.14
N ARG A 157 12.45 -2.85 5.19
CA ARG A 157 11.18 -2.14 5.08
C ARG A 157 11.32 -0.79 4.36
N LYS A 158 12.37 -0.01 4.67
CA LYS A 158 12.64 1.23 3.94
C LYS A 158 12.90 0.96 2.46
N LEU A 159 13.66 -0.09 2.14
CA LEU A 159 13.94 -0.48 0.76
C LEU A 159 12.66 -0.91 0.02
N GLU A 160 11.75 -1.65 0.67
CA GLU A 160 10.45 -1.99 0.07
C GLU A 160 9.64 -0.73 -0.31
N VAL A 161 9.67 0.31 0.55
CA VAL A 161 9.03 1.60 0.22
C VAL A 161 9.77 2.29 -0.92
N ALA A 162 11.11 2.24 -0.96
CA ALA A 162 11.90 2.78 -2.07
C ALA A 162 11.52 2.13 -3.40
N LEU A 163 11.38 0.79 -3.44
CA LEU A 163 10.92 0.08 -4.63
C LEU A 163 9.51 0.49 -5.05
N LEU A 164 8.60 0.65 -4.08
CA LEU A 164 7.24 1.12 -4.36
C LEU A 164 7.26 2.54 -4.95
N MET A 165 8.09 3.44 -4.42
CA MET A 165 8.28 4.80 -4.97
C MET A 165 8.84 4.77 -6.38
N ALA A 166 9.81 3.87 -6.65
CA ALA A 166 10.42 3.72 -7.95
C ALA A 166 9.41 3.27 -9.03
N LEU A 167 8.38 2.53 -8.65
CA LEU A 167 7.31 2.11 -9.55
C LEU A 167 6.30 3.22 -9.88
N GLU A 168 6.33 4.35 -9.20
CA GLU A 168 5.48 5.54 -9.40
C GLU A 168 3.98 5.22 -9.58
N PRO A 169 3.36 4.41 -8.73
CA PRO A 169 1.96 4.04 -8.91
C PRO A 169 1.03 5.24 -8.74
N GLN A 170 -0.21 5.11 -9.24
CA GLN A 170 -1.29 6.06 -8.98
C GLN A 170 -1.92 5.82 -7.60
N VAL A 171 -1.98 4.55 -7.18
CA VAL A 171 -2.49 4.12 -5.89
C VAL A 171 -1.39 3.44 -5.10
N PHE A 172 -1.07 3.99 -3.94
CA PHE A 172 -0.13 3.43 -2.97
C PHE A 172 -0.91 2.65 -1.91
N MET A 173 -0.53 1.41 -1.68
CA MET A 173 -1.14 0.55 -0.66
C MET A 173 -0.09 0.15 0.37
N PHE A 174 -0.28 0.56 1.62
CA PHE A 174 0.58 0.24 2.75
C PHE A 174 -0.15 -0.66 3.75
N ASP A 175 0.41 -1.82 4.05
CA ASP A 175 -0.14 -2.77 5.02
C ASP A 175 0.77 -2.80 6.26
N GLU A 176 0.35 -2.12 7.33
CA GLU A 176 1.08 -1.97 8.59
C GLU A 176 2.55 -1.51 8.39
N PRO A 177 2.76 -0.35 7.77
CA PRO A 177 4.09 0.09 7.32
C PRO A 177 5.12 0.25 8.43
N THR A 178 4.68 0.44 9.66
CA THR A 178 5.57 0.61 10.83
C THR A 178 5.68 -0.63 11.71
N ALA A 179 5.09 -1.76 11.31
CA ALA A 179 5.14 -2.99 12.07
C ALA A 179 6.59 -3.53 12.17
N GLY A 180 7.01 -3.87 13.39
CA GLY A 180 8.35 -4.40 13.63
C GLY A 180 9.50 -3.38 13.56
N MET A 181 9.20 -2.09 13.29
CA MET A 181 10.21 -1.02 13.29
C MET A 181 10.40 -0.44 14.69
N ASN A 182 11.62 -0.01 14.97
CA ASN A 182 11.93 0.70 16.21
C ASN A 182 11.44 2.16 16.17
N ALA A 183 11.49 2.85 17.33
CA ALA A 183 11.00 4.22 17.47
C ALA A 183 11.75 5.26 16.62
N ALA A 184 12.98 4.99 16.21
CA ALA A 184 13.76 5.89 15.37
C ALA A 184 13.47 5.67 13.87
N GLU A 185 13.09 4.46 13.47
CA GLU A 185 12.85 4.09 12.06
C GLU A 185 11.44 4.44 11.59
N ALA A 186 10.43 4.19 12.44
CA ALA A 186 9.03 4.43 12.10
C ALA A 186 8.75 5.86 11.58
N PRO A 187 9.30 6.94 12.18
CA PRO A 187 9.10 8.30 11.69
C PRO A 187 9.57 8.54 10.25
N VAL A 188 10.60 7.83 9.78
CA VAL A 188 11.10 7.95 8.40
C VAL A 188 10.00 7.55 7.42
N ILE A 189 9.36 6.40 7.66
CA ILE A 189 8.27 5.88 6.82
C ILE A 189 7.03 6.77 6.90
N LEU A 190 6.65 7.23 8.10
CA LEU A 190 5.49 8.11 8.27
C LEU A 190 5.71 9.46 7.56
N ASN A 191 6.90 10.04 7.65
CA ASN A 191 7.25 11.26 6.92
C ASN A 191 7.20 11.07 5.41
N LEU A 192 7.61 9.90 4.93
CA LEU A 192 7.53 9.58 3.52
C LEU A 192 6.08 9.48 3.05
N ILE A 193 5.22 8.78 3.80
CA ILE A 193 3.78 8.71 3.50
C ILE A 193 3.16 10.11 3.50
N ARG A 194 3.55 11.01 4.42
CA ARG A 194 3.11 12.42 4.40
C ARG A 194 3.53 13.15 3.13
N LYS A 195 4.79 12.94 2.67
CA LYS A 195 5.27 13.54 1.42
C LYS A 195 4.49 13.01 0.20
N LEU A 196 4.22 11.71 0.15
CA LEU A 196 3.39 11.12 -0.90
C LEU A 196 1.95 11.66 -0.89
N LYS A 197 1.37 11.88 0.30
CA LYS A 197 0.05 12.48 0.49
C LYS A 197 -0.03 13.93 -0.03
N ALA A 198 1.08 14.66 -0.03
CA ALA A 198 1.13 16.03 -0.56
C ALA A 198 0.88 16.08 -2.08
N ASP A 199 1.19 15.00 -2.80
CA ASP A 199 0.85 14.86 -4.23
C ASP A 199 -0.64 14.51 -4.39
N LYS A 200 -1.43 15.53 -4.75
CA LYS A 200 -2.88 15.41 -4.92
C LYS A 200 -3.33 14.54 -6.09
N THR A 201 -2.41 14.05 -6.89
CA THR A 201 -2.70 13.08 -7.96
C THR A 201 -2.70 11.63 -7.49
N LYS A 202 -2.12 11.36 -6.31
CA LYS A 202 -1.96 10.03 -5.75
C LYS A 202 -3.10 9.69 -4.79
N THR A 203 -3.46 8.42 -4.75
CA THR A 203 -4.38 7.86 -3.74
C THR A 203 -3.59 6.96 -2.81
N ILE A 204 -3.81 7.05 -1.51
CA ILE A 204 -3.11 6.23 -0.52
C ILE A 204 -4.13 5.42 0.28
N LEU A 205 -3.93 4.11 0.32
CA LEU A 205 -4.64 3.19 1.21
C LEU A 205 -3.66 2.72 2.29
N LEU A 206 -4.07 2.82 3.53
CA LEU A 206 -3.26 2.46 4.69
C LEU A 206 -4.02 1.51 5.59
N VAL A 207 -3.55 0.27 5.76
CA VAL A 207 -4.00 -0.58 6.87
C VAL A 207 -3.14 -0.26 8.08
N GLU A 208 -3.75 0.15 9.16
CA GLU A 208 -3.08 0.47 10.42
C GLU A 208 -4.00 0.17 11.61
N HIS A 209 -3.41 -0.17 12.74
CA HIS A 209 -4.11 -0.38 14.00
C HIS A 209 -3.66 0.60 15.10
N LYS A 210 -2.58 1.34 14.89
CA LYS A 210 -2.15 2.43 15.78
C LYS A 210 -2.98 3.68 15.49
N MET A 211 -3.94 3.97 16.37
CA MET A 211 -4.90 5.05 16.14
C MET A 211 -4.25 6.44 16.09
N ASP A 212 -3.11 6.65 16.74
CA ASP A 212 -2.33 7.89 16.66
C ASP A 212 -1.82 8.13 15.24
N VAL A 213 -1.30 7.09 14.59
CA VAL A 213 -0.84 7.15 13.18
C VAL A 213 -2.03 7.43 12.26
N VAL A 214 -3.16 6.74 12.52
CA VAL A 214 -4.39 6.94 11.73
C VAL A 214 -4.90 8.37 11.86
N ARG A 215 -5.01 8.90 13.08
CA ARG A 215 -5.46 10.30 13.33
C ARG A 215 -4.56 11.33 12.68
N GLU A 216 -3.26 11.06 12.63
CA GLU A 216 -2.28 11.97 12.08
C GLU A 216 -2.29 11.99 10.55
N LEU A 217 -2.47 10.84 9.92
CA LEU A 217 -2.29 10.69 8.47
C LEU A 217 -3.57 10.66 7.67
N ALA A 218 -4.65 10.09 8.21
CA ALA A 218 -5.85 9.81 7.43
C ALA A 218 -6.71 11.04 7.17
N ASP A 219 -7.18 11.18 5.94
CA ASP A 219 -8.26 12.12 5.58
C ASP A 219 -9.62 11.45 5.70
N ARG A 220 -9.66 10.11 5.66
CA ARG A 220 -10.85 9.29 5.73
C ARG A 220 -10.52 7.96 6.39
N ILE A 221 -11.45 7.43 7.16
CA ILE A 221 -11.36 6.10 7.76
C ILE A 221 -12.51 5.23 7.24
N ILE A 222 -12.19 4.02 6.84
CA ILE A 222 -13.16 2.95 6.67
C ILE A 222 -12.92 1.87 7.72
N VAL A 223 -13.99 1.37 8.33
CA VAL A 223 -13.94 0.36 9.39
C VAL A 223 -14.51 -0.95 8.87
N LEU A 224 -13.70 -2.00 8.91
CA LEU A 224 -14.16 -3.36 8.65
C LEU A 224 -14.40 -4.09 9.97
N HIS A 225 -15.50 -4.83 10.02
CA HIS A 225 -15.84 -5.74 11.11
C HIS A 225 -16.50 -7.00 10.55
N ASN A 226 -15.99 -8.18 10.91
CA ASN A 226 -16.49 -9.48 10.42
C ASN A 226 -16.64 -9.51 8.88
N GLY A 227 -15.65 -8.95 8.16
CA GLY A 227 -15.61 -8.93 6.70
C GLY A 227 -16.52 -7.88 6.04
N SER A 228 -17.29 -7.10 6.79
CA SER A 228 -18.21 -6.10 6.26
C SER A 228 -17.75 -4.68 6.59
N LEU A 229 -18.11 -3.72 5.75
CA LEU A 229 -17.92 -2.29 5.99
C LEU A 229 -18.98 -1.81 7.00
N VAL A 230 -18.54 -1.29 8.15
CA VAL A 230 -19.45 -0.84 9.23
C VAL A 230 -19.41 0.65 9.46
N ALA A 231 -18.36 1.35 9.07
CA ALA A 231 -18.30 2.80 9.11
C ALA A 231 -17.36 3.33 8.01
N ASP A 232 -17.63 4.54 7.55
CA ASP A 232 -16.93 5.21 6.47
C ASP A 232 -17.12 6.72 6.60
N GLY A 233 -16.04 7.50 6.74
CA GLY A 233 -16.15 8.95 6.86
C GLY A 233 -14.93 9.64 7.44
N ASP A 234 -15.16 10.84 7.98
CA ASP A 234 -14.15 11.65 8.67
C ASP A 234 -13.56 10.91 9.88
N PRO A 235 -12.25 10.99 10.10
CA PRO A 235 -11.59 10.30 11.21
C PRO A 235 -12.18 10.61 12.59
N ALA A 236 -12.51 11.86 12.88
CA ALA A 236 -13.03 12.25 14.19
C ALA A 236 -14.44 11.70 14.41
N GLU A 237 -15.30 11.74 13.37
CA GLU A 237 -16.66 11.22 13.43
C GLU A 237 -16.69 9.69 13.55
N VAL A 238 -15.89 9.01 12.73
CA VAL A 238 -15.82 7.54 12.71
C VAL A 238 -15.29 7.00 14.05
N ILE A 239 -14.23 7.61 14.60
CA ILE A 239 -13.66 7.18 15.88
C ILE A 239 -14.62 7.42 17.05
N ALA A 240 -15.43 8.46 16.99
CA ALA A 240 -16.43 8.77 18.00
C ALA A 240 -17.71 7.92 17.89
N SER A 241 -17.87 7.19 16.77
CA SER A 241 -19.08 6.40 16.52
C SER A 241 -19.22 5.23 17.51
N PRO A 242 -20.39 5.05 18.14
CA PRO A 242 -20.64 3.92 19.05
C PRO A 242 -20.40 2.55 18.41
N VAL A 243 -20.75 2.38 17.14
CA VAL A 243 -20.55 1.12 16.38
C VAL A 243 -19.06 0.78 16.28
N VAL A 244 -18.21 1.78 16.07
CA VAL A 244 -16.76 1.59 15.99
C VAL A 244 -16.17 1.31 17.36
N GLN A 245 -16.62 2.01 18.40
CA GLN A 245 -16.19 1.76 19.79
C GLN A 245 -16.57 0.35 20.23
N GLU A 246 -17.77 -0.11 19.94
CA GLU A 246 -18.21 -1.48 20.23
C GLU A 246 -17.36 -2.53 19.46
N ALA A 247 -17.15 -2.32 18.17
CA ALA A 247 -16.35 -3.22 17.33
C ALA A 247 -14.87 -3.32 17.77
N TYR A 248 -14.30 -2.22 18.28
CA TYR A 248 -12.88 -2.17 18.70
C TYR A 248 -12.67 -2.56 20.16
N LEU A 249 -13.54 -2.12 21.04
CA LEU A 249 -13.34 -2.26 22.49
C LEU A 249 -14.07 -3.47 23.07
N GLY A 250 -14.95 -4.12 22.30
CA GLY A 250 -15.79 -5.20 22.83
C GLY A 250 -16.70 -4.75 23.97
N VAL A 251 -16.83 -3.42 24.14
CA VAL A 251 -17.68 -2.85 25.16
C VAL A 251 -19.07 -2.75 24.54
N ALA A 252 -19.95 -3.71 24.91
CA ALA A 252 -21.38 -3.51 24.69
C ALA A 252 -21.75 -2.14 25.25
N ALA A 253 -22.40 -1.32 24.41
CA ALA A 253 -23.02 -0.10 24.91
C ALA A 253 -23.88 -0.51 26.10
N LYS A 254 -23.46 -0.14 27.31
CA LYS A 254 -24.34 -0.23 28.47
C LYS A 254 -25.52 0.64 28.11
N GLU A 255 -26.66 0.00 27.91
CA GLU A 255 -27.94 0.65 27.84
C GLU A 255 -27.99 1.73 28.93
N ALA A 256 -28.09 2.97 28.49
CA ALA A 256 -28.44 4.06 29.38
C ALA A 256 -29.89 3.79 29.83
N ALA A 257 -30.00 3.24 31.03
CA ALA A 257 -31.24 3.14 31.76
C ALA A 257 -31.54 4.50 32.41
#